data_a4c88a91193a4931575d41347cf31688
#
_entry.id   a4c88a91193a4931575d41347cf31688
#
_cell.length_a   1.000
_cell.length_b   1.000
_cell.length_c   1.000
_cell.angle_alpha   90.00
_cell.angle_beta   90.00
_cell.angle_gamma   90.00
#
_symmetry.space_group_name_H-M   'P 1'
#
loop_
_entity.id
_entity.type
_entity.pdbx_description
1 polymer ?
#
loop_
_entity_poly.entity_id
_entity_poly.type
_entity_poly.pdbx_seq_one_letter_code
_entity_poly.pdbx_strand_id
1 'polypeptide(L)'
;MTETAARPVVDVYVDPLCPFAWITSRWALEVAQIRDVELTFKLMSLYLLNKDRDIPDDYRARIERSRGIGRIAAAVQTDHGPEAFSAFYTAAGTRIHNQQDKAFDDVAVAALAEAGLPAASSAGRPAPPRTTTRSSPPPTRPA
;
A
#
# COMPACT_ATOMS: atom_id res chain seq x y z
N MET A 1 33.25 23.77 -14.28
CA MET A 1 32.41 22.57 -14.22
C MET A 1 31.39 22.75 -13.10
N THR A 2 30.16 23.02 -13.46
CA THR A 2 29.07 23.04 -12.50
C THR A 2 28.68 21.58 -12.20
N GLU A 3 29.03 21.13 -11.01
CA GLU A 3 28.54 19.88 -10.49
C GLU A 3 27.00 19.98 -10.39
N THR A 4 26.28 19.19 -11.18
CA THR A 4 24.82 19.14 -11.07
C THR A 4 24.52 18.42 -9.76
N ALA A 5 24.03 19.15 -8.77
CA ALA A 5 23.58 18.56 -7.51
C ALA A 5 22.51 17.52 -7.83
N ALA A 6 22.63 16.31 -7.27
CA ALA A 6 21.61 15.26 -7.38
C ALA A 6 20.27 15.81 -6.87
N ARG A 7 19.18 15.51 -7.57
CA ARG A 7 17.83 15.89 -7.14
C ARG A 7 17.53 15.27 -5.78
N PRO A 8 17.04 16.06 -4.81
CA PRO A 8 16.59 15.48 -3.55
C PRO A 8 15.48 14.47 -3.77
N VAL A 9 15.59 13.31 -3.15
CA VAL A 9 14.55 12.27 -3.14
C VAL A 9 13.68 12.47 -1.91
N VAL A 10 12.38 12.57 -2.12
CA VAL A 10 11.39 12.73 -1.05
C VAL A 10 10.44 11.55 -1.08
N ASP A 11 10.48 10.75 -0.03
CA ASP A 11 9.55 9.63 0.16
C ASP A 11 8.37 10.08 1.03
N VAL A 12 7.16 9.92 0.49
CA VAL A 12 5.91 10.21 1.21
C VAL A 12 5.20 8.89 1.51
N TYR A 13 5.06 8.59 2.79
CA TYR A 13 4.39 7.38 3.24
C TYR A 13 2.90 7.63 3.35
N VAL A 14 2.10 6.78 2.71
CA VAL A 14 0.65 6.94 2.59
C VAL A 14 -0.09 5.64 2.91
N ASP A 15 -1.23 5.80 3.57
CA ASP A 15 -2.24 4.76 3.73
C ASP A 15 -3.50 5.20 2.96
N PRO A 16 -4.10 4.36 2.12
CA PRO A 16 -5.29 4.73 1.34
C PRO A 16 -6.45 5.30 2.16
N LEU A 17 -6.57 4.91 3.43
CA LEU A 17 -7.63 5.40 4.31
C LEU A 17 -7.28 6.68 5.08
N CYS A 18 -6.03 7.07 5.13
CA CYS A 18 -5.61 8.24 5.91
C CYS A 18 -5.95 9.55 5.17
N PRO A 19 -6.91 10.35 5.67
CA PRO A 19 -7.26 11.61 5.03
C PRO A 19 -6.14 12.65 5.10
N PHE A 20 -5.34 12.62 6.16
CA PHE A 20 -4.19 13.52 6.30
C PHE A 20 -3.08 13.19 5.30
N ALA A 21 -2.78 11.92 5.10
CA ALA A 21 -1.84 11.49 4.09
C ALA A 21 -2.33 11.86 2.68
N TRP A 22 -3.63 11.77 2.43
CA TRP A 22 -4.21 12.19 1.16
C TRP A 22 -3.96 13.66 0.87
N ILE A 23 -4.29 14.54 1.81
CA ILE A 23 -4.05 15.99 1.68
C ILE A 23 -2.57 16.27 1.49
N THR A 24 -1.71 15.67 2.30
CA THR A 24 -0.25 15.84 2.21
C THR A 24 0.29 15.37 0.88
N SER A 25 -0.22 14.24 0.35
CA SER A 25 0.21 13.72 -0.95
C SER A 25 -0.15 14.67 -2.10
N ARG A 26 -1.33 15.29 -2.05
CA ARG A 26 -1.75 16.27 -3.06
C ARG A 26 -0.88 17.53 -3.00
N TRP A 27 -0.61 18.01 -1.79
CA TRP A 27 0.32 19.13 -1.60
C TRP A 27 1.74 18.80 -2.09
N ALA A 28 2.24 17.61 -1.78
CA ALA A 28 3.58 17.18 -2.23
C ALA A 28 3.69 17.17 -3.75
N LEU A 29 2.64 16.77 -4.48
CA LEU A 29 2.60 16.82 -5.94
C LEU A 29 2.70 18.26 -6.47
N GLU A 30 2.02 19.20 -5.82
CA GLU A 30 2.13 20.63 -6.17
C GLU A 30 3.57 21.16 -5.94
N VAL A 31 4.16 20.79 -4.82
CA VAL A 31 5.57 21.16 -4.54
C VAL A 31 6.52 20.61 -5.60
N ALA A 32 6.32 19.36 -6.03
CA ALA A 32 7.14 18.72 -7.04
C ALA A 32 7.05 19.40 -8.42
N GLN A 33 5.99 20.18 -8.69
CA GLN A 33 5.88 20.96 -9.93
C GLN A 33 6.75 22.23 -9.92
N ILE A 34 7.05 22.77 -8.74
CA ILE A 34 7.77 24.04 -8.59
C ILE A 34 9.16 23.88 -7.97
N ARG A 35 9.48 22.71 -7.49
CA ARG A 35 10.80 22.36 -6.93
C ARG A 35 11.37 21.14 -7.64
N ASP A 36 12.66 21.15 -7.86
CA ASP A 36 13.36 20.02 -8.48
C ASP A 36 13.62 18.92 -7.45
N VAL A 37 12.57 18.15 -7.16
CA VAL A 37 12.61 17.01 -6.25
C VAL A 37 12.08 15.76 -6.95
N GLU A 38 12.64 14.61 -6.60
CA GLU A 38 12.11 13.33 -6.99
C GLU A 38 11.16 12.82 -5.90
N LEU A 39 9.88 12.80 -6.21
CA LEU A 39 8.83 12.41 -5.27
C LEU A 39 8.44 10.95 -5.47
N THR A 40 8.46 10.16 -4.40
CA THR A 40 8.04 8.77 -4.40
C THR A 40 7.00 8.53 -3.31
N PHE A 41 5.88 7.93 -3.66
CA PHE A 41 4.90 7.47 -2.68
C PHE A 41 5.21 6.03 -2.28
N LYS A 42 5.15 5.77 -0.97
CA LYS A 42 5.37 4.46 -0.37
C LYS A 42 4.23 4.09 0.55
N LEU A 43 3.88 2.82 0.57
CA LEU A 43 2.81 2.33 1.41
C LEU A 43 3.22 2.32 2.89
N MET A 44 2.33 2.83 3.72
CA MET A 44 2.29 2.67 5.16
C MET A 44 0.94 2.07 5.55
N SER A 45 0.88 1.25 6.58
CA SER A 45 -0.37 0.70 7.07
C SER A 45 -0.67 1.19 8.49
N LEU A 46 -1.72 1.97 8.62
CA LEU A 46 -2.23 2.39 9.93
C LEU A 46 -2.65 1.19 10.78
N TYR A 47 -3.19 0.16 10.15
CA TYR A 47 -3.53 -1.08 10.85
C TYR A 47 -2.29 -1.72 11.50
N LEU A 48 -1.21 -1.89 10.75
CA LEU A 48 0.01 -2.50 11.27
C LEU A 48 0.70 -1.63 12.33
N LEU A 49 0.69 -0.31 12.14
CA LEU A 49 1.26 0.62 13.11
C LEU A 49 0.53 0.59 14.47
N ASN A 50 -0.77 0.34 14.45
CA ASN A 50 -1.62 0.45 15.63
C ASN A 50 -2.13 -0.89 16.16
N LYS A 51 -1.75 -2.02 15.55
CA LYS A 51 -2.32 -3.33 15.92
C LYS A 51 -2.13 -3.69 17.41
N ASP A 52 -1.00 -3.29 18.00
CA ASP A 52 -0.65 -3.58 19.38
C ASP A 52 -0.76 -2.35 20.31
N ARG A 53 -1.36 -1.26 19.82
CA ARG A 53 -1.57 -0.04 20.59
C ARG A 53 -2.96 0.01 21.17
N ASP A 54 -3.09 0.66 22.32
CA ASP A 54 -4.37 1.01 22.91
C ASP A 54 -4.95 2.24 22.19
N ILE A 55 -5.95 1.99 21.36
CA ILE A 55 -6.63 3.00 20.55
C ILE A 55 -8.15 2.87 20.72
N PRO A 56 -8.93 3.92 20.47
CA PRO A 56 -10.39 3.86 20.53
C PRO A 56 -10.96 2.77 19.60
N ASP A 57 -12.02 2.11 20.05
CA ASP A 57 -12.63 0.98 19.31
C ASP A 57 -13.16 1.39 17.93
N ASP A 58 -13.73 2.58 17.79
CA ASP A 58 -14.21 3.12 16.52
C ASP A 58 -13.06 3.36 15.53
N TYR A 59 -11.92 3.83 16.02
CA TYR A 59 -10.73 4.01 15.21
C TYR A 59 -10.16 2.64 14.78
N ARG A 60 -10.10 1.68 15.70
CA ARG A 60 -9.68 0.31 15.39
C ARG A 60 -10.54 -0.33 14.31
N ALA A 61 -11.85 -0.23 14.43
CA ALA A 61 -12.79 -0.74 13.43
C ALA A 61 -12.56 -0.11 12.05
N ARG A 62 -12.26 1.17 12.01
CA ARG A 62 -11.98 1.90 10.77
C ARG A 62 -10.71 1.41 10.09
N ILE A 63 -9.60 1.29 10.83
CA ILE A 63 -8.33 0.84 10.25
C ILE A 63 -8.33 -0.65 9.90
N GLU A 64 -9.13 -1.47 10.58
CA GLU A 64 -9.32 -2.87 10.18
C GLU A 64 -10.00 -3.01 8.82
N ARG A 65 -10.92 -2.12 8.49
CA ARG A 65 -11.57 -2.08 7.17
C ARG A 65 -10.60 -1.75 6.04
N SER A 66 -9.46 -1.13 6.35
CA SER A 66 -8.41 -0.81 5.37
C SER A 66 -7.55 -1.99 4.95
N ARG A 67 -7.66 -3.13 5.63
CA ARG A 67 -6.76 -4.27 5.40
C ARG A 67 -6.83 -4.82 3.99
N GLY A 68 -8.03 -4.92 3.43
CA GLY A 68 -8.23 -5.42 2.06
C GLY A 68 -7.56 -4.55 1.01
N ILE A 69 -7.91 -3.28 0.98
CA ILE A 69 -7.31 -2.32 0.04
C ILE A 69 -5.80 -2.12 0.32
N GLY A 70 -5.38 -2.20 1.57
CA GLY A 70 -3.97 -2.11 1.95
C GLY A 70 -3.15 -3.27 1.37
N ARG A 71 -3.68 -4.49 1.37
CA ARG A 71 -3.03 -5.65 0.75
C ARG A 71 -2.90 -5.52 -0.76
N ILE A 72 -3.94 -5.00 -1.42
CA ILE A 72 -3.92 -4.74 -2.85
C ILE A 72 -2.88 -3.67 -3.17
N ALA A 73 -2.84 -2.58 -2.39
CA ALA A 73 -1.84 -1.54 -2.52
C ALA A 73 -0.41 -2.07 -2.36
N ALA A 74 -0.17 -2.96 -1.40
CA ALA A 74 1.12 -3.60 -1.19
C ALA A 74 1.53 -4.45 -2.39
N ALA A 75 0.60 -5.21 -2.97
CA ALA A 75 0.86 -5.99 -4.17
C ALA A 75 1.20 -5.10 -5.37
N VAL A 76 0.48 -4.03 -5.58
CA VAL A 76 0.76 -3.06 -6.65
C VAL A 76 2.17 -2.49 -6.49
N GLN A 77 2.54 -2.06 -5.29
CA GLN A 77 3.86 -1.52 -5.02
C GLN A 77 4.97 -2.54 -5.29
N THR A 78 4.78 -3.79 -4.84
CA THR A 78 5.77 -4.86 -4.97
C THR A 78 5.91 -5.35 -6.40
N ASP A 79 4.80 -5.57 -7.09
CA ASP A 79 4.76 -6.24 -8.38
C ASP A 79 4.90 -5.27 -9.57
N HIS A 80 4.48 -4.03 -9.40
CA HIS A 80 4.39 -3.04 -10.49
C HIS A 80 5.22 -1.77 -10.27
N GLY A 81 5.77 -1.57 -9.10
CA GLY A 81 6.67 -0.47 -8.79
C GLY A 81 5.99 0.84 -8.38
N PRO A 82 6.81 1.90 -8.14
CA PRO A 82 6.34 3.14 -7.53
C PRO A 82 5.39 3.96 -8.40
N GLU A 83 5.57 3.96 -9.71
CA GLU A 83 4.69 4.71 -10.62
C GLU A 83 3.28 4.12 -10.67
N ALA A 84 3.19 2.79 -10.76
CA ALA A 84 1.92 2.08 -10.71
C ALA A 84 1.23 2.25 -9.35
N PHE A 85 2.00 2.22 -8.26
CA PHE A 85 1.49 2.49 -6.92
C PHE A 85 0.91 3.91 -6.81
N SER A 86 1.61 4.91 -7.32
CA SER A 86 1.14 6.31 -7.33
C SER A 86 -0.18 6.45 -8.10
N ALA A 87 -0.31 5.82 -9.25
CA ALA A 87 -1.54 5.84 -10.04
C ALA A 87 -2.70 5.15 -9.32
N PHE A 88 -2.46 3.98 -8.74
CA PHE A 88 -3.44 3.27 -7.92
C PHE A 88 -3.89 4.09 -6.71
N TYR A 89 -2.94 4.64 -5.97
CA TYR A 89 -3.21 5.46 -4.80
C TYR A 89 -4.04 6.71 -5.13
N THR A 90 -3.72 7.38 -6.23
CA THR A 90 -4.48 8.55 -6.69
C THR A 90 -5.92 8.17 -7.06
N ALA A 91 -6.11 7.08 -7.78
CA ALA A 91 -7.44 6.60 -8.17
C ALA A 91 -8.28 6.18 -6.95
N ALA A 92 -7.68 5.44 -6.02
CA ALA A 92 -8.34 5.01 -4.79
C ALA A 92 -8.65 6.19 -3.87
N GLY A 93 -7.70 7.08 -3.66
CA GLY A 93 -7.84 8.24 -2.78
C GLY A 93 -8.89 9.24 -3.27
N THR A 94 -8.99 9.44 -4.57
CA THR A 94 -10.03 10.29 -5.16
C THR A 94 -11.42 9.75 -4.82
N ARG A 95 -11.63 8.44 -4.93
CA ARG A 95 -12.90 7.82 -4.58
C ARG A 95 -13.19 7.88 -3.09
N ILE A 96 -12.23 7.54 -2.27
CA ILE A 96 -12.40 7.47 -0.81
C ILE A 96 -12.57 8.86 -0.20
N HIS A 97 -11.71 9.81 -0.55
CA HIS A 97 -11.63 11.10 0.15
C HIS A 97 -12.42 12.20 -0.53
N ASN A 98 -12.42 12.27 -1.86
CA ASN A 98 -13.16 13.30 -2.59
C ASN A 98 -14.62 12.91 -2.85
N GLN A 99 -14.87 11.63 -3.15
CA GLN A 99 -16.22 11.12 -3.45
C GLN A 99 -16.89 10.47 -2.25
N GLN A 100 -16.19 10.31 -1.13
CA GLN A 100 -16.70 9.70 0.11
C GLN A 100 -17.20 8.26 -0.08
N ASP A 101 -16.59 7.52 -0.99
CA ASP A 101 -16.93 6.11 -1.22
C ASP A 101 -16.31 5.24 -0.12
N LYS A 102 -17.16 4.50 0.59
CA LYS A 102 -16.77 3.62 1.70
C LYS A 102 -16.78 2.14 1.34
N ALA A 103 -17.12 1.81 0.10
CA ALA A 103 -17.06 0.44 -0.42
C ALA A 103 -15.63 0.11 -0.87
N PHE A 104 -14.73 -0.07 0.07
CA PHE A 104 -13.29 -0.13 -0.18
C PHE A 104 -12.85 -1.26 -1.10
N ASP A 105 -13.55 -2.40 -1.08
CA ASP A 105 -13.25 -3.51 -2.00
C ASP A 105 -13.59 -3.11 -3.45
N ASP A 106 -14.73 -2.47 -3.67
CA ASP A 106 -15.13 -1.97 -4.99
C ASP A 106 -14.22 -0.82 -5.45
N VAL A 107 -13.82 0.06 -4.53
CA VAL A 107 -12.84 1.12 -4.78
C VAL A 107 -11.52 0.53 -5.26
N ALA A 108 -11.03 -0.52 -4.62
CA ALA A 108 -9.78 -1.18 -5.01
C ALA A 108 -9.86 -1.74 -6.43
N VAL A 109 -10.95 -2.41 -6.79
CA VAL A 109 -11.18 -2.94 -8.14
C VAL A 109 -11.21 -1.81 -9.18
N ALA A 110 -11.95 -0.75 -8.91
CA ALA A 110 -12.06 0.39 -9.81
C ALA A 110 -10.71 1.13 -9.96
N ALA A 111 -9.96 1.27 -8.88
CA ALA A 111 -8.65 1.91 -8.89
C ALA A 111 -7.61 1.11 -9.68
N LEU A 112 -7.62 -0.22 -9.58
CA LEU A 112 -6.78 -1.09 -10.41
C LEU A 112 -7.08 -0.89 -11.89
N ALA A 113 -8.36 -0.89 -12.26
CA ALA A 113 -8.78 -0.69 -13.64
C ALA A 113 -8.35 0.68 -14.19
N GLU A 114 -8.55 1.74 -13.41
CA GLU A 114 -8.18 3.10 -13.80
C GLU A 114 -6.66 3.26 -13.95
N ALA A 115 -5.88 2.58 -13.11
CA ALA A 115 -4.42 2.57 -13.20
C ALA A 115 -3.88 1.64 -14.29
N GLY A 116 -4.74 0.94 -15.02
CA GLY A 116 -4.34 -0.02 -16.07
C GLY A 116 -3.67 -1.27 -15.53
N LEU A 117 -3.98 -1.66 -14.29
CA LEU A 117 -3.38 -2.81 -13.62
C LEU A 117 -4.30 -4.03 -13.69
N PRO A 118 -3.73 -5.25 -13.74
CA PRO A 118 -4.54 -6.46 -13.80
C PRO A 118 -5.33 -6.68 -12.50
N ALA A 119 -6.58 -7.13 -12.62
CA ALA A 119 -7.44 -7.46 -11.50
C ALA A 119 -6.85 -8.58 -10.61
N ALA A 120 -6.00 -9.43 -11.17
CA ALA A 120 -5.31 -10.51 -10.48
C ALA A 120 -4.09 -10.03 -9.66
N SER A 121 -3.78 -8.74 -9.63
CA SER A 121 -2.91 -8.15 -8.60
C SER A 121 -3.56 -8.25 -7.20
N SER A 122 -4.53 -9.15 -7.08
CA SER A 122 -5.19 -9.53 -5.86
C SER A 122 -4.22 -10.36 -5.01
N ALA A 123 -3.32 -9.71 -4.30
CA ALA A 123 -2.68 -10.27 -3.12
C ALA A 123 -3.73 -10.54 -2.00
N GLY A 124 -4.96 -10.69 -2.39
CA GLY A 124 -6.05 -11.18 -1.56
C GLY A 124 -6.10 -12.69 -1.47
N ARG A 125 -5.21 -13.41 -2.13
CA ARG A 125 -5.05 -14.85 -1.89
C ARG A 125 -4.32 -15.03 -0.56
N PRO A 126 -4.96 -15.63 0.46
CA PRO A 126 -4.22 -16.06 1.63
C PRO A 126 -3.09 -16.97 1.15
N ALA A 127 -1.87 -16.72 1.66
CA ALA A 127 -0.76 -17.61 1.41
C ALA A 127 -1.21 -19.06 1.71
N PRO A 128 -0.94 -20.02 0.82
CA PRO A 128 -1.25 -21.41 1.12
C PRO A 128 -0.58 -21.77 2.45
N PRO A 129 -1.25 -22.57 3.29
CA PRO A 129 -0.68 -22.98 4.56
C PRO A 129 0.69 -23.59 4.27
N ARG A 130 1.70 -23.15 5.01
CA ARG A 130 3.03 -23.75 4.93
C ARG A 130 2.87 -25.22 5.27
N THR A 131 2.96 -26.08 4.30
CA THR A 131 3.15 -27.51 4.51
C THR A 131 4.50 -27.65 5.18
N THR A 132 4.48 -27.78 6.51
CA THR A 132 5.62 -28.32 7.24
C THR A 132 5.76 -29.76 6.80
N THR A 133 6.61 -29.99 5.83
CA THR A 133 7.10 -31.32 5.53
C THR A 133 7.80 -31.78 6.80
N ARG A 134 7.13 -32.61 7.56
CA ARG A 134 7.72 -33.34 8.68
C ARG A 134 8.83 -34.18 8.04
N SER A 135 10.07 -33.78 8.21
CA SER A 135 11.21 -34.62 7.86
C SER A 135 11.14 -35.85 8.75
N SER A 136 10.88 -36.99 8.13
CA SER A 136 10.97 -38.28 8.78
C SER A 136 12.40 -38.48 9.30
N PRO A 137 12.59 -38.98 10.52
CA PRO A 137 13.92 -39.28 11.02
C PRO A 137 14.54 -40.42 10.18
N PRO A 138 15.86 -40.42 9.99
CA PRO A 138 16.53 -41.48 9.24
C PRO A 138 16.36 -42.83 9.94
N PRO A 139 16.30 -43.94 9.18
CA PRO A 139 16.17 -45.27 9.77
C PRO A 139 17.41 -45.60 10.62
N THR A 140 17.14 -46.02 11.85
CA THR A 140 18.17 -46.55 12.74
C THR A 140 18.73 -47.85 12.16
N ARG A 141 20.04 -47.85 11.95
CA ARG A 141 20.79 -49.03 11.52
C ARG A 141 20.79 -50.08 12.66
N PRO A 142 20.43 -51.35 12.43
CA PRO A 142 20.59 -52.37 13.44
C PRO A 142 22.07 -52.71 13.66
N ALA A 143 22.40 -52.96 14.92
CA ALA A 143 23.72 -53.39 15.37
C ALA A 143 24.09 -54.79 14.83
#